data_cf97d3c62d85b717fe67d8d686e66ff0
#
_entry.id   cf97d3c62d85b717fe67d8d686e66ff0
#
_cell.length_a   1.000
_cell.length_b   1.000
_cell.length_c   1.000
_cell.angle_alpha   90.00
_cell.angle_beta   90.00
_cell.angle_gamma   90.00
#
_symmetry.space_group_name_H-M   'P 1'
#
loop_
_entity.id
_entity.type
_entity.pdbx_description
1 polymer ?
#
loop_
_entity_poly.entity_id
_entity_poly.type
_entity_poly.pdbx_seq_one_letter_code
_entity_poly.pdbx_strand_id
1 'polypeptide(L)'
;MKRRVVITGLGAITPIGNTVEEFWNGIKNGTVGIGPITKFDTTEYKVKIAAEVKDFVAKERMDFKASKRMETFSQYAVAAAKEACADAGFEIEKEDPYRCGVIIGSGIGSLQQIEKQYTTIQEKGPGRVAPLMVPMMISNMAAGNVSIQLGLKGKCTNVVTACATGTNCIGDALRAIQYGDADVMFAGGTESCICSTGIAGFTALTALTTSEDPLRASIPFDKDRSGFVLGEGAGVVVLEELEHARARGTKIYAELAGYGATGDAYHITSPAEDGSGAAKAMELAMEEGSVTPEEVQYINAHGTSTHHNDLFETYAIKKAFGDAAKDVVVNSTKSMIGHLLGAAGAVECIVTVKSIQDGFIHQTVGTRECDEECDLNYAVGAPVEKEIKCALTNSLGFGGHNATLLLKKYEG
;
A
#
# COMPACT_ATOMS: atom_id res chain seq x y z
N MET A 1 30.42 -0.03 0.42
CA MET A 1 29.19 -0.73 0.87
C MET A 1 28.02 0.22 0.69
N LYS A 2 26.86 -0.29 0.30
CA LYS A 2 25.62 0.53 0.32
C LYS A 2 25.26 0.88 1.77
N ARG A 3 24.68 2.06 2.00
CA ARG A 3 24.13 2.43 3.32
C ARG A 3 22.96 1.51 3.66
N ARG A 4 22.90 1.02 4.89
CA ARG A 4 21.76 0.22 5.37
C ARG A 4 20.60 1.15 5.71
N VAL A 5 19.39 0.69 5.47
CA VAL A 5 18.18 1.50 5.66
C VAL A 5 17.21 0.76 6.56
N VAL A 6 16.70 1.47 7.55
CA VAL A 6 15.79 0.93 8.56
C VAL A 6 14.47 1.70 8.60
N ILE A 7 13.44 1.04 9.10
CA ILE A 7 12.11 1.64 9.32
C ILE A 7 12.02 2.04 10.78
N THR A 8 11.79 3.33 11.03
CA THR A 8 11.75 3.90 12.38
C THR A 8 10.38 4.44 12.77
N GLY A 9 9.49 4.68 11.82
CA GLY A 9 8.14 5.17 12.08
C GLY A 9 7.12 4.62 11.11
N LEU A 10 5.90 4.43 11.60
CA LEU A 10 4.76 3.89 10.88
C LEU A 10 3.54 4.79 11.04
N GLY A 11 2.75 4.95 9.99
CA GLY A 11 1.47 5.66 10.04
C GLY A 11 0.49 5.11 9.02
N ALA A 12 -0.78 4.94 9.42
CA ALA A 12 -1.80 4.32 8.59
C ALA A 12 -3.18 4.95 8.75
N ILE A 13 -3.89 5.05 7.63
CA ILE A 13 -5.32 5.32 7.55
C ILE A 13 -5.92 4.21 6.70
N THR A 14 -6.84 3.43 7.26
CA THR A 14 -7.40 2.24 6.61
C THR A 14 -8.88 2.06 6.93
N PRO A 15 -9.62 1.22 6.19
CA PRO A 15 -11.02 0.90 6.49
C PRO A 15 -11.29 0.27 7.87
N ILE A 16 -10.24 -0.21 8.56
CA ILE A 16 -10.35 -0.90 9.86
C ILE A 16 -9.54 -0.22 10.98
N GLY A 17 -9.04 0.99 10.74
CA GLY A 17 -8.34 1.79 11.75
C GLY A 17 -7.71 3.03 11.15
N ASN A 18 -7.74 4.13 11.89
CA ASN A 18 -7.19 5.44 11.53
C ASN A 18 -5.84 5.72 12.23
N THR A 19 -5.26 4.71 12.85
CA THR A 19 -3.91 4.64 13.40
C THR A 19 -3.32 3.26 13.15
N VAL A 20 -1.99 3.14 13.21
CA VAL A 20 -1.30 1.83 13.10
C VAL A 20 -1.75 0.86 14.18
N GLU A 21 -1.99 1.34 15.39
CA GLU A 21 -2.46 0.51 16.51
C GLU A 21 -3.86 -0.05 16.26
N GLU A 22 -4.82 0.82 15.88
CA GLU A 22 -6.19 0.39 15.54
C GLU A 22 -6.17 -0.58 14.36
N PHE A 23 -5.42 -0.23 13.30
CA PHE A 23 -5.27 -1.06 12.11
C PHE A 23 -4.72 -2.44 12.44
N TRP A 24 -3.61 -2.51 13.18
CA TRP A 24 -2.99 -3.78 13.55
C TRP A 24 -3.88 -4.63 14.47
N ASN A 25 -4.60 -4.00 15.39
CA ASN A 25 -5.60 -4.69 16.21
C ASN A 25 -6.74 -5.24 15.33
N GLY A 26 -7.22 -4.48 14.35
CA GLY A 26 -8.18 -4.95 13.36
C GLY A 26 -7.67 -6.16 12.57
N ILE A 27 -6.41 -6.12 12.12
CA ILE A 27 -5.73 -7.23 11.42
C ILE A 27 -5.70 -8.49 12.29
N LYS A 28 -5.26 -8.37 13.54
CA LYS A 28 -5.18 -9.52 14.48
C LYS A 28 -6.55 -10.14 14.77
N ASN A 29 -7.58 -9.34 14.81
CA ASN A 29 -8.96 -9.79 15.07
C ASN A 29 -9.68 -10.28 13.79
N GLY A 30 -9.06 -10.21 12.61
CA GLY A 30 -9.70 -10.57 11.34
C GLY A 30 -10.87 -9.64 10.98
N THR A 31 -10.80 -8.37 11.38
CA THR A 31 -11.86 -7.38 11.13
C THR A 31 -11.96 -7.09 9.63
N VAL A 32 -13.19 -7.17 9.09
CA VAL A 32 -13.46 -6.84 7.68
C VAL A 32 -14.01 -5.42 7.59
N GLY A 33 -13.31 -4.56 6.87
CA GLY A 33 -13.67 -3.16 6.65
C GLY A 33 -14.60 -2.93 5.44
N ILE A 34 -14.92 -3.99 4.71
CA ILE A 34 -15.80 -3.96 3.52
C ILE A 34 -17.25 -3.79 3.97
N GLY A 35 -18.02 -2.98 3.26
CA GLY A 35 -19.42 -2.74 3.54
C GLY A 35 -20.11 -1.96 2.41
N PRO A 36 -21.40 -1.64 2.55
CA PRO A 36 -22.13 -0.84 1.58
C PRO A 36 -21.44 0.51 1.33
N ILE A 37 -21.41 0.94 0.07
CA ILE A 37 -20.92 2.26 -0.31
C ILE A 37 -21.89 3.31 0.25
N THR A 38 -21.35 4.29 0.99
CA THR A 38 -22.14 5.36 1.63
C THR A 38 -21.91 6.74 1.01
N LYS A 39 -20.87 6.90 0.19
CA LYS A 39 -20.42 8.19 -0.34
C LYS A 39 -21.27 8.74 -1.49
N PHE A 40 -22.04 7.90 -2.17
CA PHE A 40 -22.95 8.27 -3.24
C PHE A 40 -24.05 7.21 -3.43
N ASP A 41 -25.12 7.56 -4.16
CA ASP A 41 -26.21 6.64 -4.48
C ASP A 41 -25.76 5.57 -5.47
N THR A 42 -25.82 4.31 -5.05
CA THR A 42 -25.40 3.13 -5.84
C THR A 42 -26.58 2.41 -6.50
N THR A 43 -27.80 2.96 -6.50
CA THR A 43 -28.99 2.29 -7.01
C THR A 43 -28.79 1.72 -8.43
N GLU A 44 -28.21 2.51 -9.33
CA GLU A 44 -27.94 2.15 -10.71
C GLU A 44 -26.62 1.40 -10.94
N TYR A 45 -25.79 1.19 -9.90
CA TYR A 45 -24.50 0.53 -10.00
C TYR A 45 -24.61 -0.96 -9.77
N LYS A 46 -23.81 -1.76 -10.50
CA LYS A 46 -23.69 -3.21 -10.26
C LYS A 46 -22.92 -3.53 -8.99
N VAL A 47 -21.97 -2.69 -8.64
CA VAL A 47 -21.14 -2.82 -7.44
C VAL A 47 -21.75 -1.97 -6.33
N LYS A 48 -22.03 -2.58 -5.18
CA LYS A 48 -22.74 -1.97 -4.04
C LYS A 48 -21.86 -1.77 -2.82
N ILE A 49 -20.69 -2.42 -2.79
CA ILE A 49 -19.81 -2.46 -1.62
C ILE A 49 -18.41 -1.96 -1.97
N ALA A 50 -17.75 -1.41 -0.94
CA ALA A 50 -16.36 -0.97 -0.98
C ALA A 50 -15.76 -1.02 0.42
N ALA A 51 -14.47 -0.80 0.54
CA ALA A 51 -13.79 -0.67 1.83
C ALA A 51 -13.49 0.81 2.11
N GLU A 52 -14.47 1.52 2.65
CA GLU A 52 -14.39 2.95 2.98
C GLU A 52 -13.67 3.17 4.31
N VAL A 53 -12.84 4.22 4.38
CA VAL A 53 -12.31 4.73 5.65
C VAL A 53 -13.45 5.32 6.46
N LYS A 54 -13.57 4.91 7.72
CA LYS A 54 -14.64 5.28 8.65
C LYS A 54 -14.13 6.30 9.68
N ASP A 55 -14.99 7.20 10.11
CA ASP A 55 -14.76 8.13 11.22
C ASP A 55 -13.48 9.00 11.11
N PHE A 56 -13.00 9.23 9.89
CA PHE A 56 -11.86 10.11 9.66
C PHE A 56 -12.28 11.58 9.67
N VAL A 57 -11.72 12.34 10.59
CA VAL A 57 -11.99 13.77 10.76
C VAL A 57 -10.70 14.57 10.56
N ALA A 58 -10.50 15.12 9.36
CA ALA A 58 -9.25 15.78 8.97
C ALA A 58 -8.79 16.90 9.94
N LYS A 59 -9.75 17.71 10.48
CA LYS A 59 -9.45 18.81 11.42
C LYS A 59 -8.85 18.36 12.77
N GLU A 60 -8.99 17.06 13.10
CA GLU A 60 -8.40 16.48 14.32
C GLU A 60 -6.98 15.96 14.09
N ARG A 61 -6.60 15.83 12.83
CA ARG A 61 -5.30 15.28 12.40
C ARG A 61 -4.36 16.34 11.82
N MET A 62 -4.89 17.51 11.42
CA MET A 62 -4.11 18.58 10.80
C MET A 62 -4.80 19.94 10.97
N ASP A 63 -4.08 21.03 10.66
CA ASP A 63 -4.68 22.38 10.65
C ASP A 63 -5.92 22.45 9.77
N PHE A 64 -6.97 23.06 10.29
CA PHE A 64 -8.27 23.15 9.62
C PHE A 64 -8.21 23.94 8.29
N LYS A 65 -7.41 25.00 8.22
CA LYS A 65 -7.30 25.80 6.98
C LYS A 65 -6.51 25.03 5.93
N ALA A 66 -5.49 24.29 6.36
CA ALA A 66 -4.72 23.41 5.49
C ALA A 66 -5.60 22.28 4.94
N SER A 67 -6.39 21.61 5.79
CA SER A 67 -7.25 20.50 5.37
C SER A 67 -8.27 20.90 4.28
N LYS A 68 -8.78 22.12 4.32
CA LYS A 68 -9.71 22.65 3.29
C LYS A 68 -9.07 22.86 1.91
N ARG A 69 -7.77 22.82 1.81
CA ARG A 69 -7.00 22.98 0.56
C ARG A 69 -6.45 21.65 0.04
N MET A 70 -6.87 20.55 0.63
CA MET A 70 -6.48 19.20 0.29
C MET A 70 -7.70 18.35 0.00
N GLU A 71 -7.62 17.51 -1.02
CA GLU A 71 -8.58 16.44 -1.22
C GLU A 71 -8.25 15.23 -0.30
N THR A 72 -9.19 14.33 -0.16
CA THR A 72 -9.18 13.25 0.83
C THR A 72 -7.90 12.41 0.76
N PHE A 73 -7.42 12.05 -0.44
CA PHE A 73 -6.17 11.29 -0.59
C PHE A 73 -4.96 12.01 0.03
N SER A 74 -4.87 13.34 -0.14
CA SER A 74 -3.82 14.16 0.47
C SER A 74 -4.00 14.30 1.98
N GLN A 75 -5.25 14.38 2.47
CA GLN A 75 -5.53 14.41 3.90
C GLN A 75 -5.11 13.11 4.58
N TYR A 76 -5.40 11.96 3.97
CA TYR A 76 -4.96 10.65 4.46
C TYR A 76 -3.43 10.55 4.52
N ALA A 77 -2.74 10.98 3.45
CA ALA A 77 -1.28 10.99 3.40
C ALA A 77 -0.66 11.85 4.51
N VAL A 78 -1.18 13.07 4.73
CA VAL A 78 -0.70 13.98 5.79
C VAL A 78 -0.96 13.39 7.17
N ALA A 79 -2.14 12.81 7.41
CA ALA A 79 -2.47 12.20 8.70
C ALA A 79 -1.56 11.01 9.01
N ALA A 80 -1.36 10.10 8.05
CA ALA A 80 -0.44 8.97 8.19
C ALA A 80 1.02 9.43 8.36
N ALA A 81 1.47 10.44 7.59
CA ALA A 81 2.82 10.97 7.73
C ALA A 81 3.09 11.62 9.10
N LYS A 82 2.11 12.33 9.66
CA LYS A 82 2.21 12.89 11.01
C LYS A 82 2.26 11.81 12.08
N GLU A 83 1.48 10.74 11.94
CA GLU A 83 1.56 9.60 12.83
C GLU A 83 2.94 8.94 12.75
N ALA A 84 3.45 8.65 11.53
CA ALA A 84 4.77 8.07 11.33
C ALA A 84 5.90 8.95 11.89
N CYS A 85 5.78 10.28 11.74
CA CYS A 85 6.71 11.25 12.30
C CYS A 85 6.74 11.18 13.82
N ALA A 86 5.57 11.16 14.46
CA ALA A 86 5.44 11.05 15.93
C ALA A 86 5.95 9.70 16.44
N ASP A 87 5.61 8.61 15.75
CA ASP A 87 6.05 7.25 16.09
C ASP A 87 7.58 7.10 16.00
N ALA A 88 8.23 7.74 15.00
CA ALA A 88 9.68 7.80 14.88
C ALA A 88 10.35 8.71 15.94
N GLY A 89 9.59 9.51 16.68
CA GLY A 89 10.15 10.59 17.50
C GLY A 89 10.99 11.57 16.69
N PHE A 90 10.57 11.82 15.43
CA PHE A 90 11.33 12.64 14.50
C PHE A 90 11.00 14.13 14.67
N GLU A 91 12.05 14.96 14.82
CA GLU A 91 11.95 16.42 15.02
C GLU A 91 12.80 17.11 13.95
N ILE A 92 12.15 17.72 12.96
CA ILE A 92 12.85 18.35 11.82
C ILE A 92 13.80 19.48 12.25
N GLU A 93 13.54 20.14 13.37
CA GLU A 93 14.38 21.22 13.92
C GLU A 93 15.75 20.73 14.39
N LYS A 94 15.92 19.43 14.57
CA LYS A 94 17.20 18.78 14.95
C LYS A 94 17.96 18.23 13.76
N GLU A 95 17.41 18.34 12.56
CA GLU A 95 17.92 17.71 11.34
C GLU A 95 18.31 18.77 10.28
N ASP A 96 19.09 18.35 9.29
CA ASP A 96 19.21 19.11 8.04
C ASP A 96 17.95 18.87 7.19
N PRO A 97 17.06 19.86 7.03
CA PRO A 97 15.80 19.67 6.31
C PRO A 97 16.01 19.32 4.84
N TYR A 98 17.18 19.63 4.24
CA TYR A 98 17.51 19.27 2.87
C TYR A 98 17.99 17.80 2.72
N ARG A 99 18.27 17.14 3.85
CA ARG A 99 18.57 15.71 3.94
C ARG A 99 17.35 14.85 4.27
N CYS A 100 16.21 15.49 4.50
CA CYS A 100 14.93 14.86 4.86
C CYS A 100 13.92 15.06 3.73
N GLY A 101 13.47 13.98 3.11
CA GLY A 101 12.63 14.02 1.92
C GLY A 101 11.32 13.25 2.01
N VAL A 102 10.55 13.30 0.93
CA VAL A 102 9.23 12.65 0.79
C VAL A 102 9.12 11.97 -0.56
N ILE A 103 8.73 10.69 -0.58
CA ILE A 103 8.28 9.99 -1.78
C ILE A 103 6.95 9.30 -1.45
N ILE A 104 5.83 9.95 -1.73
CA ILE A 104 4.48 9.43 -1.49
C ILE A 104 3.69 9.57 -2.78
N GLY A 105 3.11 8.44 -3.23
CA GLY A 105 2.34 8.38 -4.47
C GLY A 105 0.85 8.18 -4.26
N SER A 106 0.08 8.52 -5.28
CA SER A 106 -1.31 8.12 -5.48
C SER A 106 -1.45 7.66 -6.92
N GLY A 107 -2.12 6.55 -7.13
CA GLY A 107 -2.32 5.98 -8.46
C GLY A 107 -3.15 6.89 -9.38
N ILE A 108 -4.09 7.63 -8.81
CA ILE A 108 -5.11 8.38 -9.58
C ILE A 108 -5.17 9.86 -9.19
N GLY A 109 -4.90 10.22 -7.93
CA GLY A 109 -5.21 11.54 -7.39
C GLY A 109 -6.70 11.66 -7.04
N SER A 110 -7.34 12.81 -7.27
CA SER A 110 -8.75 13.01 -6.91
C SER A 110 -9.68 13.00 -8.11
N LEU A 111 -10.38 11.89 -8.35
CA LEU A 111 -11.52 11.81 -9.28
C LEU A 111 -12.70 12.65 -8.78
N GLN A 112 -12.94 12.68 -7.48
CA GLN A 112 -14.02 13.47 -6.87
C GLN A 112 -13.90 14.96 -7.22
N GLN A 113 -12.69 15.49 -7.24
CA GLN A 113 -12.48 16.88 -7.62
C GLN A 113 -12.76 17.11 -9.11
N ILE A 114 -12.44 16.16 -9.97
CA ILE A 114 -12.78 16.22 -11.39
C ILE A 114 -14.30 16.20 -11.57
N GLU A 115 -15.02 15.26 -10.96
CA GLU A 115 -16.49 15.16 -11.01
C GLU A 115 -17.14 16.47 -10.59
N LYS A 116 -16.76 16.98 -9.42
CA LYS A 116 -17.29 18.21 -8.85
C LYS A 116 -17.08 19.43 -9.74
N GLN A 117 -15.89 19.60 -10.29
CA GLN A 117 -15.60 20.77 -11.11
C GLN A 117 -16.17 20.63 -12.53
N TYR A 118 -16.26 19.41 -13.06
CA TYR A 118 -16.96 19.16 -14.31
C TYR A 118 -18.45 19.52 -14.19
N THR A 119 -19.14 19.09 -13.15
CA THR A 119 -20.52 19.49 -12.85
C THR A 119 -20.65 21.00 -12.73
N THR A 120 -19.70 21.66 -12.04
CA THR A 120 -19.68 23.13 -11.93
C THR A 120 -19.59 23.81 -13.31
N ILE A 121 -18.76 23.26 -14.21
CA ILE A 121 -18.65 23.81 -15.59
C ILE A 121 -19.98 23.67 -16.33
N GLN A 122 -20.62 22.51 -16.23
CA GLN A 122 -21.90 22.26 -16.93
C GLN A 122 -23.04 23.16 -16.41
N GLU A 123 -23.13 23.32 -15.10
CA GLU A 123 -24.23 24.07 -14.48
C GLU A 123 -24.01 25.58 -14.43
N LYS A 124 -22.76 26.05 -14.24
CA LYS A 124 -22.45 27.44 -13.88
C LYS A 124 -21.42 28.11 -14.80
N GLY A 125 -20.86 27.32 -15.75
CA GLY A 125 -19.85 27.77 -16.70
C GLY A 125 -18.42 27.77 -16.16
N PRO A 126 -17.39 27.87 -17.04
CA PRO A 126 -15.99 27.71 -16.70
C PRO A 126 -15.43 28.76 -15.74
N GLY A 127 -16.04 29.97 -15.70
CA GLY A 127 -15.65 31.03 -14.76
C GLY A 127 -15.94 30.74 -13.28
N ARG A 128 -16.60 29.63 -12.97
CA ARG A 128 -16.95 29.21 -11.61
C ARG A 128 -16.13 28.05 -11.09
N VAL A 129 -15.16 27.55 -11.86
CA VAL A 129 -14.21 26.50 -11.43
C VAL A 129 -13.40 26.98 -10.23
N ALA A 130 -13.22 26.13 -9.24
CA ALA A 130 -12.46 26.46 -8.05
C ALA A 130 -10.98 26.77 -8.38
N PRO A 131 -10.39 27.87 -7.86
CA PRO A 131 -8.99 28.25 -8.16
C PRO A 131 -7.97 27.16 -7.82
N LEU A 132 -8.25 26.33 -6.81
CA LEU A 132 -7.37 25.26 -6.36
C LEU A 132 -7.70 23.89 -7.00
N MET A 133 -8.54 23.84 -8.05
CA MET A 133 -8.91 22.58 -8.70
C MET A 133 -7.68 21.71 -9.04
N VAL A 134 -6.75 22.30 -9.78
CA VAL A 134 -5.57 21.55 -10.26
C VAL A 134 -4.68 21.06 -9.11
N PRO A 135 -4.20 21.93 -8.18
CA PRO A 135 -3.39 21.46 -7.06
C PRO A 135 -4.12 20.52 -6.08
N MET A 136 -5.44 20.50 -6.04
CA MET A 136 -6.20 19.54 -5.24
C MET A 136 -6.35 18.17 -5.94
N MET A 137 -6.28 18.15 -7.28
CA MET A 137 -6.53 16.95 -8.08
C MET A 137 -5.28 16.09 -8.31
N ILE A 138 -4.13 16.73 -8.59
CA ILE A 138 -2.93 16.01 -9.08
C ILE A 138 -2.26 15.17 -8.00
N SER A 139 -1.82 13.97 -8.40
CA SER A 139 -1.35 12.91 -7.48
C SER A 139 -0.09 13.29 -6.67
N ASN A 140 0.80 14.15 -7.20
CA ASN A 140 2.00 14.59 -6.49
C ASN A 140 1.72 15.47 -5.27
N MET A 141 0.49 15.96 -5.11
CA MET A 141 0.15 16.83 -3.99
C MET A 141 0.02 16.10 -2.66
N ALA A 142 -0.06 14.77 -2.66
CA ALA A 142 0.14 14.00 -1.42
C ALA A 142 1.54 14.26 -0.85
N ALA A 143 2.60 14.04 -1.64
CA ALA A 143 3.98 14.32 -1.26
C ALA A 143 4.21 15.79 -0.94
N GLY A 144 3.71 16.70 -1.80
CA GLY A 144 3.86 18.15 -1.60
C GLY A 144 3.25 18.66 -0.29
N ASN A 145 2.04 18.19 0.04
CA ASN A 145 1.38 18.56 1.30
C ASN A 145 2.11 17.99 2.53
N VAL A 146 2.61 16.75 2.48
CA VAL A 146 3.42 16.16 3.55
C VAL A 146 4.71 16.97 3.76
N SER A 147 5.44 17.29 2.68
CA SER A 147 6.63 18.13 2.72
C SER A 147 6.35 19.48 3.40
N ILE A 148 5.27 20.17 3.02
CA ILE A 148 4.87 21.46 3.60
C ILE A 148 4.53 21.32 5.09
N GLN A 149 3.76 20.29 5.46
CA GLN A 149 3.25 20.10 6.82
C GLN A 149 4.36 19.69 7.82
N LEU A 150 5.40 18.99 7.35
CA LEU A 150 6.50 18.49 8.18
C LEU A 150 7.81 19.27 7.99
N GLY A 151 7.86 20.26 7.10
CA GLY A 151 9.06 21.07 6.88
C GLY A 151 10.19 20.34 6.16
N LEU A 152 9.92 19.26 5.44
CA LEU A 152 10.90 18.42 4.74
C LEU A 152 11.30 19.08 3.42
N LYS A 153 12.56 19.47 3.25
CA LYS A 153 13.05 20.24 2.10
C LYS A 153 13.96 19.45 1.16
N GLY A 154 14.19 18.16 1.45
CA GLY A 154 14.92 17.26 0.59
C GLY A 154 14.09 16.87 -0.64
N LYS A 155 14.46 15.76 -1.28
CA LYS A 155 13.74 15.23 -2.45
C LYS A 155 12.26 15.08 -2.13
N CYS A 156 11.38 15.77 -2.89
CA CYS A 156 9.93 15.67 -2.78
C CYS A 156 9.35 15.27 -4.13
N THR A 157 8.86 14.04 -4.25
CA THR A 157 8.31 13.51 -5.50
C THR A 157 7.26 12.45 -5.25
N ASN A 158 6.60 12.00 -6.31
CA ASN A 158 5.75 10.83 -6.31
C ASN A 158 6.15 9.89 -7.44
N VAL A 159 5.90 8.61 -7.26
CA VAL A 159 5.94 7.59 -8.30
C VAL A 159 4.50 7.15 -8.55
N VAL A 160 4.14 6.92 -9.80
CA VAL A 160 2.80 6.44 -10.17
C VAL A 160 2.97 5.18 -11.01
N THR A 161 2.66 4.04 -10.40
CA THR A 161 2.73 2.70 -11.00
C THR A 161 1.46 1.89 -10.67
N ALA A 162 0.31 2.57 -10.78
CA ALA A 162 -1.00 2.00 -10.44
C ALA A 162 -0.99 1.34 -9.04
N CYS A 163 -1.34 0.04 -8.94
CA CYS A 163 -1.41 -0.67 -7.66
C CYS A 163 -0.03 -0.90 -6.99
N ALA A 164 1.08 -0.76 -7.71
CA ALA A 164 2.43 -0.87 -7.17
C ALA A 164 3.02 0.46 -6.66
N THR A 165 2.28 1.57 -6.78
CA THR A 165 2.72 2.92 -6.43
C THR A 165 3.36 3.01 -5.04
N GLY A 166 2.70 2.53 -4.00
CA GLY A 166 3.21 2.63 -2.62
C GLY A 166 4.51 1.85 -2.42
N THR A 167 4.59 0.64 -2.99
CA THR A 167 5.78 -0.21 -2.96
C THR A 167 6.95 0.43 -3.70
N ASN A 168 6.71 0.98 -4.91
CA ASN A 168 7.75 1.69 -5.66
C ASN A 168 8.20 2.97 -4.95
N CYS A 169 7.29 3.73 -4.33
CA CYS A 169 7.65 4.91 -3.54
C CYS A 169 8.60 4.56 -2.38
N ILE A 170 8.33 3.46 -1.66
CA ILE A 170 9.18 2.97 -0.57
C ILE A 170 10.53 2.48 -1.13
N GLY A 171 10.52 1.75 -2.24
CA GLY A 171 11.73 1.27 -2.90
C GLY A 171 12.63 2.40 -3.44
N ASP A 172 12.05 3.42 -4.05
CA ASP A 172 12.79 4.58 -4.53
C ASP A 172 13.34 5.45 -3.38
N ALA A 173 12.63 5.50 -2.26
CA ALA A 173 13.12 6.14 -1.04
C ALA A 173 14.30 5.37 -0.43
N LEU A 174 14.26 4.02 -0.44
CA LEU A 174 15.41 3.18 -0.11
C LEU A 174 16.62 3.55 -0.97
N ARG A 175 16.44 3.68 -2.29
CA ARG A 175 17.52 4.08 -3.22
C ARG A 175 18.10 5.45 -2.88
N ALA A 176 17.24 6.44 -2.60
CA ALA A 176 17.69 7.80 -2.24
C ALA A 176 18.60 7.79 -1.02
N ILE A 177 18.28 6.99 0.01
CA ILE A 177 19.13 6.86 1.19
C ILE A 177 20.41 6.07 0.89
N GLN A 178 20.30 4.95 0.17
CA GLN A 178 21.45 4.11 -0.18
C GLN A 178 22.50 4.86 -0.99
N TYR A 179 22.09 5.74 -1.91
CA TYR A 179 22.99 6.58 -2.72
C TYR A 179 23.49 7.84 -1.99
N GLY A 180 22.98 8.10 -0.78
CA GLY A 180 23.41 9.26 0.01
C GLY A 180 22.74 10.57 -0.35
N ASP A 181 21.65 10.55 -1.13
CA ASP A 181 20.85 11.75 -1.46
C ASP A 181 20.06 12.26 -0.24
N ALA A 182 19.66 11.35 0.66
CA ALA A 182 18.92 11.66 1.88
C ALA A 182 19.43 10.82 3.06
N ASP A 183 19.13 11.26 4.28
CA ASP A 183 19.32 10.48 5.51
C ASP A 183 17.99 9.98 6.06
N VAL A 184 16.90 10.72 5.81
CA VAL A 184 15.53 10.37 6.22
C VAL A 184 14.57 10.56 5.06
N MET A 185 13.70 9.57 4.83
CA MET A 185 12.65 9.64 3.81
C MET A 185 11.30 9.20 4.38
N PHE A 186 10.29 10.05 4.23
CA PHE A 186 8.90 9.69 4.43
C PHE A 186 8.39 9.07 3.13
N ALA A 187 8.05 7.79 3.14
CA ALA A 187 7.72 7.06 1.93
C ALA A 187 6.43 6.26 2.07
N GLY A 188 5.68 6.14 0.98
CA GLY A 188 4.44 5.37 1.01
C GLY A 188 3.48 5.69 -0.11
N GLY A 189 2.20 5.45 0.15
CA GLY A 189 1.14 5.65 -0.82
C GLY A 189 -0.19 6.02 -0.18
N THR A 190 -1.06 6.63 -0.97
CA THR A 190 -2.40 7.06 -0.57
C THR A 190 -3.37 6.93 -1.73
N GLU A 191 -4.63 6.66 -1.43
CA GLU A 191 -5.70 6.65 -2.45
C GLU A 191 -7.06 6.96 -1.83
N SER A 192 -7.92 7.63 -2.61
CA SER A 192 -9.32 7.86 -2.25
C SER A 192 -10.17 7.95 -3.53
N CYS A 193 -10.46 6.80 -4.12
CA CYS A 193 -11.16 6.71 -5.41
C CYS A 193 -12.56 6.11 -5.32
N ILE A 194 -13.12 5.95 -4.09
CA ILE A 194 -14.49 5.48 -3.91
C ILE A 194 -15.44 6.65 -4.22
N CYS A 195 -15.78 6.78 -5.50
CA CYS A 195 -16.70 7.78 -6.05
C CYS A 195 -17.41 7.20 -7.27
N SER A 196 -18.37 7.92 -7.79
CA SER A 196 -19.19 7.53 -8.93
C SER A 196 -18.35 7.09 -10.13
N THR A 197 -17.43 7.93 -10.60
CA THR A 197 -16.56 7.66 -11.75
C THR A 197 -15.58 6.51 -11.45
N GLY A 198 -15.03 6.43 -10.23
CA GLY A 198 -14.10 5.37 -9.84
C GLY A 198 -14.76 3.99 -9.89
N ILE A 199 -15.91 3.83 -9.23
CA ILE A 199 -16.67 2.57 -9.25
C ILE A 199 -17.14 2.23 -10.67
N ALA A 200 -17.65 3.19 -11.43
CA ALA A 200 -18.09 2.94 -12.82
C ALA A 200 -16.92 2.50 -13.72
N GLY A 201 -15.76 3.17 -13.62
CA GLY A 201 -14.58 2.86 -14.41
C GLY A 201 -14.04 1.45 -14.17
N PHE A 202 -13.84 1.07 -12.90
CA PHE A 202 -13.37 -0.28 -12.55
C PHE A 202 -14.42 -1.35 -12.80
N THR A 203 -15.72 -1.03 -12.70
CA THR A 203 -16.81 -1.94 -13.10
C THR A 203 -16.79 -2.21 -14.61
N ALA A 204 -16.56 -1.17 -15.42
CA ALA A 204 -16.45 -1.31 -16.89
C ALA A 204 -15.25 -2.19 -17.31
N LEU A 205 -14.18 -2.20 -16.52
CA LEU A 205 -13.04 -3.13 -16.69
C LEU A 205 -13.33 -4.57 -16.24
N THR A 206 -14.53 -4.84 -15.68
CA THR A 206 -14.87 -6.14 -15.06
C THR A 206 -13.89 -6.57 -13.97
N ALA A 207 -13.23 -5.62 -13.32
CA ALA A 207 -12.19 -5.87 -12.33
C ALA A 207 -12.76 -5.98 -10.90
N LEU A 208 -13.93 -5.34 -10.64
CA LEU A 208 -14.58 -5.38 -9.33
C LEU A 208 -15.50 -6.59 -9.19
N THR A 209 -15.52 -7.16 -7.99
CA THR A 209 -16.55 -8.15 -7.63
C THR A 209 -17.94 -7.51 -7.57
N THR A 210 -18.95 -8.27 -7.96
CA THR A 210 -20.36 -7.91 -7.80
C THR A 210 -21.01 -8.62 -6.60
N SER A 211 -20.23 -9.32 -5.79
CA SER A 211 -20.71 -9.90 -4.52
C SER A 211 -21.20 -8.80 -3.59
N GLU A 212 -22.34 -9.02 -2.95
CA GLU A 212 -22.87 -8.12 -1.92
C GLU A 212 -22.62 -8.62 -0.48
N ASP A 213 -21.99 -9.80 -0.35
CA ASP A 213 -21.57 -10.32 0.96
C ASP A 213 -20.19 -9.76 1.35
N PRO A 214 -20.11 -8.83 2.33
CA PRO A 214 -18.85 -8.24 2.74
C PRO A 214 -17.79 -9.24 3.20
N LEU A 215 -18.22 -10.40 3.72
CA LEU A 215 -17.29 -11.43 4.20
C LEU A 215 -16.79 -12.37 3.10
N ARG A 216 -17.39 -12.32 1.91
CA ARG A 216 -17.05 -13.16 0.75
C ARG A 216 -16.73 -12.36 -0.51
N ALA A 217 -16.64 -11.03 -0.41
CA ALA A 217 -16.39 -10.18 -1.57
C ALA A 217 -14.90 -10.10 -1.94
N SER A 218 -14.01 -10.05 -0.95
CA SER A 218 -12.57 -10.10 -1.17
C SER A 218 -12.01 -11.39 -0.57
N ILE A 219 -11.79 -12.39 -1.42
CA ILE A 219 -11.41 -13.76 -1.06
C ILE A 219 -10.20 -14.22 -1.90
N PRO A 220 -9.03 -13.62 -1.69
CA PRO A 220 -7.83 -13.97 -2.44
C PRO A 220 -7.55 -15.49 -2.41
N PHE A 221 -7.17 -16.03 -3.56
CA PHE A 221 -6.84 -17.43 -3.81
C PHE A 221 -8.02 -18.43 -3.70
N ASP A 222 -9.23 -17.98 -3.30
CA ASP A 222 -10.41 -18.83 -3.23
C ASP A 222 -10.89 -19.22 -4.66
N LYS A 223 -11.40 -20.43 -4.81
CA LYS A 223 -11.95 -20.91 -6.09
C LYS A 223 -13.14 -20.08 -6.60
N ASP A 224 -13.90 -19.47 -5.69
CA ASP A 224 -15.09 -18.65 -5.98
C ASP A 224 -14.77 -17.16 -6.14
N ARG A 225 -13.48 -16.74 -6.16
CA ARG A 225 -13.09 -15.35 -6.31
C ARG A 225 -13.58 -14.76 -7.64
N SER A 226 -14.04 -13.52 -7.63
CA SER A 226 -14.71 -12.92 -8.78
C SER A 226 -14.28 -11.49 -9.13
N GLY A 227 -13.29 -10.94 -8.44
CA GLY A 227 -12.83 -9.57 -8.62
C GLY A 227 -12.41 -8.95 -7.30
N PHE A 228 -11.78 -7.79 -7.34
CA PHE A 228 -11.39 -7.10 -6.12
C PHE A 228 -12.49 -6.20 -5.56
N VAL A 229 -12.40 -5.84 -4.29
CA VAL A 229 -13.18 -4.79 -3.65
C VAL A 229 -12.36 -3.51 -3.63
N LEU A 230 -12.89 -2.40 -4.14
CA LEU A 230 -12.20 -1.11 -4.10
C LEU A 230 -12.11 -0.62 -2.65
N GLY A 231 -10.92 -0.23 -2.23
CA GLY A 231 -10.64 0.37 -0.93
C GLY A 231 -9.97 1.74 -1.04
N GLU A 232 -9.82 2.40 0.10
CA GLU A 232 -9.13 3.68 0.22
C GLU A 232 -8.32 3.77 1.50
N GLY A 233 -7.35 4.70 1.56
CA GLY A 233 -6.53 4.92 2.73
C GLY A 233 -5.14 5.46 2.41
N ALA A 234 -4.23 5.37 3.37
CA ALA A 234 -2.82 5.72 3.23
C ALA A 234 -1.95 4.88 4.15
N GLY A 235 -0.73 4.60 3.69
CA GLY A 235 0.35 4.08 4.51
C GLY A 235 1.60 4.93 4.31
N VAL A 236 2.26 5.29 5.39
CA VAL A 236 3.54 6.02 5.36
C VAL A 236 4.51 5.37 6.33
N VAL A 237 5.73 5.13 5.87
CA VAL A 237 6.85 4.67 6.68
C VAL A 237 7.93 5.74 6.70
N VAL A 238 8.63 5.89 7.85
CA VAL A 238 9.85 6.68 7.95
C VAL A 238 11.01 5.73 7.73
N LEU A 239 11.77 5.97 6.67
CA LEU A 239 13.02 5.28 6.36
C LEU A 239 14.18 6.15 6.83
N GLU A 240 15.13 5.55 7.53
CA GLU A 240 16.34 6.22 7.97
C GLU A 240 17.59 5.42 7.61
N GLU A 241 18.69 6.12 7.36
CA GLU A 241 20.01 5.49 7.35
C GLU A 241 20.30 4.92 8.73
N LEU A 242 20.87 3.71 8.79
CA LEU A 242 21.02 2.96 10.04
C LEU A 242 21.81 3.70 11.10
N GLU A 243 22.96 4.29 10.75
CA GLU A 243 23.81 4.98 11.75
C GLU A 243 23.17 6.31 12.19
N HIS A 244 22.40 6.96 11.32
CA HIS A 244 21.57 8.10 11.66
C HIS A 244 20.50 7.72 12.70
N ALA A 245 19.76 6.64 12.46
CA ALA A 245 18.74 6.13 13.39
C ALA A 245 19.34 5.74 14.75
N ARG A 246 20.51 5.07 14.74
CA ARG A 246 21.26 4.72 15.97
C ARG A 246 21.72 5.94 16.74
N ALA A 247 22.24 6.96 16.05
CA ALA A 247 22.70 8.21 16.68
C ALA A 247 21.56 8.96 17.37
N ARG A 248 20.34 8.91 16.80
CA ARG A 248 19.12 9.45 17.42
C ARG A 248 18.60 8.60 18.58
N GLY A 249 19.03 7.34 18.69
CA GLY A 249 18.51 6.39 19.68
C GLY A 249 17.04 6.04 19.46
N THR A 250 16.56 6.13 18.22
CA THR A 250 15.17 5.85 17.89
C THR A 250 14.90 4.36 17.80
N LYS A 251 13.63 3.96 17.96
CA LYS A 251 13.19 2.59 17.76
C LYS A 251 13.36 2.20 16.29
N ILE A 252 13.88 0.99 16.05
CA ILE A 252 13.98 0.37 14.74
C ILE A 252 13.01 -0.79 14.68
N TYR A 253 12.08 -0.74 13.73
CA TYR A 253 11.08 -1.80 13.52
C TYR A 253 11.62 -2.98 12.71
N ALA A 254 12.29 -2.68 11.60
CA ALA A 254 12.83 -3.66 10.67
C ALA A 254 13.89 -2.99 9.78
N GLU A 255 14.71 -3.79 9.12
CA GLU A 255 15.57 -3.33 8.03
C GLU A 255 14.84 -3.53 6.70
N LEU A 256 14.79 -2.48 5.88
CA LEU A 256 14.39 -2.59 4.48
C LEU A 256 15.64 -2.97 3.67
N ALA A 257 15.80 -4.28 3.44
CA ALA A 257 17.05 -4.87 2.98
C ALA A 257 17.13 -5.03 1.45
N GLY A 258 15.98 -5.02 0.76
CA GLY A 258 15.97 -5.21 -0.68
C GLY A 258 14.71 -4.66 -1.35
N TYR A 259 14.86 -4.32 -2.61
CA TYR A 259 13.80 -3.83 -3.48
C TYR A 259 14.01 -4.33 -4.91
N GLY A 260 13.02 -5.00 -5.45
CA GLY A 260 12.96 -5.42 -6.86
C GLY A 260 11.80 -4.74 -7.58
N ALA A 261 12.06 -4.26 -8.78
CA ALA A 261 11.03 -3.68 -9.65
C ALA A 261 11.25 -4.16 -11.09
N THR A 262 10.17 -4.57 -11.76
CA THR A 262 10.19 -5.04 -13.14
C THR A 262 8.94 -4.61 -13.89
N GLY A 263 8.93 -4.80 -15.19
CA GLY A 263 7.76 -4.64 -16.04
C GLY A 263 7.51 -5.92 -16.83
N ASP A 264 6.24 -6.31 -16.98
CA ASP A 264 5.85 -7.51 -17.74
C ASP A 264 6.01 -7.35 -19.25
N ALA A 265 5.89 -6.12 -19.76
CA ALA A 265 5.86 -5.82 -21.20
C ALA A 265 4.87 -6.73 -21.98
N TYR A 266 3.70 -7.00 -21.39
CA TYR A 266 2.74 -7.99 -21.89
C TYR A 266 1.38 -7.36 -22.23
N HIS A 267 0.63 -6.87 -21.24
CA HIS A 267 -0.74 -6.36 -21.40
C HIS A 267 -1.01 -5.16 -20.48
N ILE A 268 -2.00 -4.31 -20.86
CA ILE A 268 -2.28 -3.07 -20.10
C ILE A 268 -2.93 -3.33 -18.73
N THR A 269 -3.64 -4.44 -18.55
CA THR A 269 -4.38 -4.75 -17.30
C THR A 269 -4.16 -6.15 -16.76
N SER A 270 -3.69 -7.11 -17.56
CA SER A 270 -3.42 -8.48 -17.13
C SER A 270 -1.94 -8.68 -16.83
N PRO A 271 -1.57 -9.34 -15.73
CA PRO A 271 -0.20 -9.79 -15.50
C PRO A 271 0.25 -10.79 -16.59
N ALA A 272 1.55 -10.97 -16.76
CA ALA A 272 2.08 -12.02 -17.62
C ALA A 272 1.68 -13.40 -17.09
N GLU A 273 1.12 -14.25 -17.99
CA GLU A 273 0.53 -15.55 -17.61
C GLU A 273 1.52 -16.50 -16.94
N ASP A 274 2.80 -16.40 -17.30
CA ASP A 274 3.87 -17.22 -16.71
C ASP A 274 4.42 -16.67 -15.39
N GLY A 275 3.93 -15.53 -14.90
CA GLY A 275 4.38 -14.86 -13.68
C GLY A 275 5.83 -14.39 -13.68
N SER A 276 6.50 -14.35 -14.84
CA SER A 276 7.94 -14.12 -14.93
C SER A 276 8.37 -12.73 -14.41
N GLY A 277 7.58 -11.68 -14.68
CA GLY A 277 7.90 -10.33 -14.20
C GLY A 277 7.86 -10.23 -12.68
N ALA A 278 6.79 -10.73 -12.07
CA ALA A 278 6.64 -10.74 -10.61
C ALA A 278 7.69 -11.65 -9.93
N ALA A 279 8.00 -12.83 -10.52
CA ALA A 279 9.07 -13.68 -10.03
C ALA A 279 10.41 -12.95 -10.03
N LYS A 280 10.74 -12.25 -11.12
CA LYS A 280 11.99 -11.50 -11.22
C LYS A 280 12.07 -10.35 -10.22
N ALA A 281 10.96 -9.68 -9.90
CA ALA A 281 10.94 -8.65 -8.87
C ALA A 281 11.26 -9.24 -7.48
N MET A 282 10.71 -10.41 -7.13
CA MET A 282 11.06 -11.13 -5.90
C MET A 282 12.53 -11.56 -5.86
N GLU A 283 13.05 -12.15 -6.95
CA GLU A 283 14.46 -12.53 -7.08
C GLU A 283 15.40 -11.33 -6.86
N LEU A 284 15.13 -10.18 -7.51
CA LEU A 284 15.93 -8.97 -7.37
C LEU A 284 15.93 -8.43 -5.93
N ALA A 285 14.78 -8.47 -5.26
CA ALA A 285 14.69 -8.05 -3.86
C ALA A 285 15.50 -8.97 -2.94
N MET A 286 15.42 -10.29 -3.14
CA MET A 286 16.20 -11.28 -2.39
C MET A 286 17.70 -11.18 -2.68
N GLU A 287 18.10 -11.01 -3.94
CA GLU A 287 19.48 -10.81 -4.35
C GLU A 287 20.10 -9.57 -3.69
N GLU A 288 19.40 -8.44 -3.70
CA GLU A 288 19.86 -7.22 -3.04
C GLU A 288 20.01 -7.41 -1.54
N GLY A 289 19.06 -8.05 -0.90
CA GLY A 289 19.10 -8.36 0.53
C GLY A 289 20.07 -9.48 0.90
N SER A 290 20.70 -10.14 -0.08
CA SER A 290 21.55 -11.33 0.13
C SER A 290 20.79 -12.41 0.94
N VAL A 291 19.60 -12.78 0.46
CA VAL A 291 18.69 -13.76 1.07
C VAL A 291 18.37 -14.85 0.06
N THR A 292 18.39 -16.10 0.49
CA THR A 292 17.91 -17.23 -0.32
C THR A 292 16.40 -17.42 -0.13
N PRO A 293 15.70 -18.10 -1.05
CA PRO A 293 14.27 -18.40 -0.90
C PRO A 293 13.93 -19.12 0.42
N GLU A 294 14.78 -20.04 0.88
CA GLU A 294 14.61 -20.82 2.11
C GLU A 294 14.66 -19.96 3.38
N GLU A 295 15.29 -18.80 3.30
CA GLU A 295 15.39 -17.84 4.41
C GLU A 295 14.18 -16.92 4.54
N VAL A 296 13.21 -16.98 3.62
CA VAL A 296 11.98 -16.18 3.66
C VAL A 296 10.86 -16.99 4.31
N GLN A 297 10.32 -16.51 5.42
CA GLN A 297 9.25 -17.19 6.14
C GLN A 297 7.85 -16.75 5.73
N TYR A 298 7.70 -15.55 5.14
CA TYR A 298 6.40 -14.94 4.89
C TYR A 298 6.39 -14.09 3.63
N ILE A 299 5.30 -14.17 2.88
CA ILE A 299 4.98 -13.28 1.76
C ILE A 299 3.61 -12.66 2.00
N ASN A 300 3.56 -11.32 2.12
CA ASN A 300 2.33 -10.57 1.96
C ASN A 300 2.11 -10.38 0.45
N ALA A 301 1.21 -11.17 -0.11
CA ALA A 301 0.97 -11.21 -1.54
C ALA A 301 0.15 -10.01 -2.02
N HIS A 302 0.27 -9.71 -3.30
CA HIS A 302 -0.65 -8.77 -3.95
C HIS A 302 -2.10 -9.26 -3.83
N GLY A 303 -2.37 -10.52 -4.17
CA GLY A 303 -3.59 -11.25 -3.81
C GLY A 303 -4.87 -10.43 -3.89
N THR A 304 -5.33 -10.08 -5.10
CA THR A 304 -6.43 -9.13 -5.29
C THR A 304 -7.81 -9.77 -5.24
N SER A 305 -7.92 -11.10 -5.17
CA SER A 305 -9.20 -11.82 -5.35
C SER A 305 -9.71 -11.77 -6.81
N THR A 306 -8.84 -11.44 -7.77
CA THR A 306 -9.13 -11.62 -9.20
C THR A 306 -8.59 -12.95 -9.67
N HIS A 307 -9.27 -13.57 -10.64
CA HIS A 307 -8.89 -14.91 -11.10
C HIS A 307 -7.44 -14.96 -11.60
N HIS A 308 -7.09 -14.09 -12.52
CA HIS A 308 -5.77 -14.11 -13.18
C HIS A 308 -4.64 -13.67 -12.24
N ASN A 309 -4.85 -12.60 -11.46
CA ASN A 309 -3.77 -12.13 -10.58
C ASN A 309 -3.34 -13.20 -9.59
N ASP A 310 -4.29 -13.80 -8.88
CA ASP A 310 -3.97 -14.72 -7.80
C ASP A 310 -3.32 -16.01 -8.34
N LEU A 311 -3.77 -16.47 -9.52
CA LEU A 311 -3.19 -17.59 -10.22
C LEU A 311 -1.75 -17.29 -10.67
N PHE A 312 -1.54 -16.17 -11.37
CA PHE A 312 -0.22 -15.86 -11.93
C PHE A 312 0.79 -15.43 -10.86
N GLU A 313 0.33 -14.82 -9.75
CA GLU A 313 1.18 -14.59 -8.59
C GLU A 313 1.59 -15.92 -7.91
N THR A 314 0.69 -16.91 -7.86
CA THR A 314 1.03 -18.27 -7.41
C THR A 314 2.15 -18.87 -8.27
N TYR A 315 2.07 -18.74 -9.61
CA TYR A 315 3.13 -19.20 -10.52
C TYR A 315 4.44 -18.42 -10.32
N ALA A 316 4.35 -17.10 -10.09
CA ALA A 316 5.51 -16.26 -9.84
C ALA A 316 6.24 -16.68 -8.56
N ILE A 317 5.51 -16.94 -7.46
CA ILE A 317 6.09 -17.42 -6.20
C ILE A 317 6.76 -18.78 -6.40
N LYS A 318 6.08 -19.73 -7.06
CA LYS A 318 6.69 -21.05 -7.38
C LYS A 318 7.98 -20.90 -8.20
N LYS A 319 7.98 -19.99 -9.17
CA LYS A 319 9.14 -19.74 -10.04
C LYS A 319 10.32 -19.13 -9.29
N ALA A 320 10.05 -18.14 -8.42
CA ALA A 320 11.09 -17.45 -7.65
C ALA A 320 11.65 -18.29 -6.50
N PHE A 321 10.83 -19.17 -5.91
CA PHE A 321 11.18 -19.93 -4.70
C PHE A 321 11.54 -21.40 -4.97
N GLY A 322 11.20 -21.96 -6.14
CA GLY A 322 11.42 -23.36 -6.42
C GLY A 322 10.78 -24.27 -5.36
N ASP A 323 11.56 -25.20 -4.81
CA ASP A 323 11.08 -26.13 -3.78
C ASP A 323 10.71 -25.45 -2.46
N ALA A 324 11.32 -24.29 -2.12
CA ALA A 324 11.02 -23.51 -0.92
C ALA A 324 9.63 -22.87 -0.95
N ALA A 325 8.97 -22.78 -2.10
CA ALA A 325 7.61 -22.24 -2.23
C ALA A 325 6.56 -22.96 -1.36
N LYS A 326 6.81 -24.20 -0.97
CA LYS A 326 5.91 -25.01 -0.13
C LYS A 326 5.99 -24.65 1.36
N ASP A 327 7.09 -24.03 1.79
CA ASP A 327 7.39 -23.76 3.20
C ASP A 327 7.11 -22.32 3.59
N VAL A 328 7.10 -21.41 2.61
CA VAL A 328 6.78 -20.00 2.82
C VAL A 328 5.28 -19.82 3.05
N VAL A 329 4.91 -19.07 4.10
CA VAL A 329 3.50 -18.75 4.36
C VAL A 329 3.08 -17.55 3.54
N VAL A 330 1.96 -17.64 2.84
CA VAL A 330 1.42 -16.58 1.98
C VAL A 330 0.05 -16.13 2.49
N ASN A 331 -0.22 -14.83 2.48
CA ASN A 331 -1.55 -14.30 2.73
C ASN A 331 -1.83 -13.05 1.89
N SER A 332 -3.05 -12.52 1.98
CA SER A 332 -3.39 -11.20 1.44
C SER A 332 -4.19 -10.37 2.43
N THR A 333 -3.66 -9.19 2.74
CA THR A 333 -4.31 -8.18 3.59
C THR A 333 -5.58 -7.63 2.96
N LYS A 334 -5.70 -7.67 1.64
CA LYS A 334 -6.86 -7.19 0.89
C LYS A 334 -8.16 -7.93 1.22
N SER A 335 -8.07 -9.13 1.80
CA SER A 335 -9.24 -9.85 2.33
C SER A 335 -10.00 -9.07 3.40
N MET A 336 -9.34 -8.20 4.15
CA MET A 336 -9.92 -7.40 5.23
C MET A 336 -10.19 -5.95 4.85
N ILE A 337 -9.33 -5.34 4.03
CA ILE A 337 -9.38 -3.90 3.75
C ILE A 337 -9.73 -3.56 2.30
N GLY A 338 -9.96 -4.56 1.44
CA GLY A 338 -10.07 -4.35 0.00
C GLY A 338 -8.75 -3.92 -0.63
N HIS A 339 -8.81 -3.50 -1.88
CA HIS A 339 -7.65 -3.06 -2.64
C HIS A 339 -7.52 -1.53 -2.61
N LEU A 340 -6.54 -1.01 -1.88
CA LEU A 340 -6.31 0.42 -1.68
C LEU A 340 -5.52 1.06 -2.84
N LEU A 341 -5.41 0.40 -3.99
CA LEU A 341 -4.70 0.88 -5.19
C LEU A 341 -3.30 1.42 -4.85
N GLY A 342 -3.05 2.72 -5.08
CA GLY A 342 -1.75 3.34 -4.81
C GLY A 342 -1.30 3.30 -3.34
N ALA A 343 -2.23 3.16 -2.40
CA ALA A 343 -1.91 2.99 -0.97
C ALA A 343 -1.57 1.56 -0.57
N ALA A 344 -2.00 0.55 -1.37
CA ALA A 344 -1.98 -0.86 -0.99
C ALA A 344 -0.60 -1.32 -0.51
N GLY A 345 0.43 -1.18 -1.32
CA GLY A 345 1.77 -1.68 -0.97
C GLY A 345 2.39 -1.01 0.25
N ALA A 346 2.03 0.25 0.54
CA ALA A 346 2.51 0.93 1.73
C ALA A 346 1.85 0.40 3.01
N VAL A 347 0.55 0.16 2.97
CA VAL A 347 -0.21 -0.43 4.09
C VAL A 347 0.24 -1.88 4.32
N GLU A 348 0.48 -2.64 3.25
CA GLU A 348 0.97 -4.02 3.29
C GLU A 348 2.42 -4.11 3.80
N CYS A 349 3.27 -3.11 3.49
CA CYS A 349 4.58 -2.97 4.11
C CYS A 349 4.46 -2.82 5.63
N ILE A 350 3.55 -1.98 6.13
CA ILE A 350 3.29 -1.82 7.57
C ILE A 350 2.83 -3.13 8.20
N VAL A 351 1.91 -3.87 7.56
CA VAL A 351 1.48 -5.20 8.02
C VAL A 351 2.66 -6.16 8.09
N THR A 352 3.51 -6.19 7.06
CA THR A 352 4.69 -7.07 7.03
C THR A 352 5.68 -6.74 8.13
N VAL A 353 5.94 -5.44 8.39
CA VAL A 353 6.77 -4.98 9.52
C VAL A 353 6.18 -5.44 10.86
N LYS A 354 4.88 -5.26 11.06
CA LYS A 354 4.20 -5.67 12.28
C LYS A 354 4.18 -7.20 12.46
N SER A 355 4.05 -7.94 11.35
CA SER A 355 4.15 -9.40 11.37
C SER A 355 5.54 -9.88 11.83
N ILE A 356 6.61 -9.23 11.35
CA ILE A 356 7.99 -9.51 11.80
C ILE A 356 8.15 -9.23 13.29
N GLN A 357 7.61 -8.10 13.77
CA GLN A 357 7.72 -7.69 15.18
C GLN A 357 7.00 -8.67 16.12
N ASP A 358 5.78 -9.06 15.78
CA ASP A 358 4.91 -9.84 16.67
C ASP A 358 5.00 -11.36 16.42
N GLY A 359 5.70 -11.82 15.35
CA GLY A 359 5.71 -13.23 14.98
C GLY A 359 4.34 -13.76 14.54
N PHE A 360 3.52 -12.89 13.95
CA PHE A 360 2.11 -13.16 13.65
C PHE A 360 1.79 -12.89 12.18
N ILE A 361 1.36 -13.93 11.46
CA ILE A 361 0.87 -13.85 10.08
C ILE A 361 -0.66 -13.98 10.12
N HIS A 362 -1.37 -12.93 9.73
CA HIS A 362 -2.83 -12.95 9.74
C HIS A 362 -3.40 -13.91 8.69
N GLN A 363 -4.59 -14.41 8.94
CA GLN A 363 -5.31 -15.22 7.96
C GLN A 363 -5.80 -14.39 6.76
N THR A 364 -5.95 -15.02 5.61
CA THR A 364 -6.71 -14.49 4.48
C THR A 364 -8.20 -14.72 4.77
N VAL A 365 -8.84 -13.67 5.32
CA VAL A 365 -10.22 -13.75 5.83
C VAL A 365 -11.19 -13.99 4.66
N GLY A 366 -12.24 -14.79 4.91
CA GLY A 366 -13.27 -15.10 3.90
C GLY A 366 -12.90 -16.23 2.95
N THR A 367 -11.64 -16.47 2.63
CA THR A 367 -11.19 -17.62 1.84
C THR A 367 -11.48 -18.91 2.59
N ARG A 368 -12.13 -19.87 1.92
CA ARG A 368 -12.56 -21.15 2.48
C ARG A 368 -11.91 -22.34 1.81
N GLU A 369 -11.84 -22.31 0.51
CA GLU A 369 -11.30 -23.36 -0.32
C GLU A 369 -10.49 -22.73 -1.46
N CYS A 370 -9.19 -22.96 -1.45
CA CYS A 370 -8.31 -22.43 -2.49
C CYS A 370 -8.62 -23.07 -3.83
N ASP A 371 -8.41 -22.29 -4.90
CA ASP A 371 -8.40 -22.80 -6.26
C ASP A 371 -7.35 -23.93 -6.39
N GLU A 372 -7.64 -24.99 -7.14
CA GLU A 372 -6.72 -26.14 -7.28
C GLU A 372 -5.33 -25.75 -7.80
N GLU A 373 -5.25 -24.70 -8.61
CA GLU A 373 -3.98 -24.17 -9.14
C GLU A 373 -3.28 -23.20 -8.18
N CYS A 374 -4.01 -22.69 -7.17
CA CYS A 374 -3.48 -21.89 -6.06
C CYS A 374 -3.13 -22.81 -4.89
N ASP A 375 -2.05 -23.58 -5.01
CA ASP A 375 -1.68 -24.72 -4.16
C ASP A 375 -0.47 -24.44 -3.24
N LEU A 376 -0.21 -23.16 -2.87
CA LEU A 376 0.81 -22.78 -1.91
C LEU A 376 0.32 -22.89 -0.46
N ASN A 377 1.21 -22.63 0.49
CA ASN A 377 0.87 -22.60 1.91
C ASN A 377 0.18 -21.27 2.29
N TYR A 378 -1.08 -21.12 1.88
CA TYR A 378 -1.88 -19.94 2.21
C TYR A 378 -2.36 -20.01 3.68
N ALA A 379 -2.27 -18.88 4.38
CA ALA A 379 -2.85 -18.73 5.71
C ALA A 379 -4.38 -18.61 5.61
N VAL A 380 -5.09 -19.74 5.56
CA VAL A 380 -6.54 -19.84 5.43
C VAL A 380 -7.14 -20.45 6.70
N GLY A 381 -8.26 -19.89 7.17
CA GLY A 381 -9.03 -20.41 8.32
C GLY A 381 -8.46 -20.03 9.70
N ALA A 382 -7.17 -19.77 9.83
CA ALA A 382 -6.53 -19.33 11.06
C ALA A 382 -5.25 -18.52 10.77
N PRO A 383 -4.85 -17.61 11.66
CA PRO A 383 -3.54 -16.98 11.61
C PRO A 383 -2.42 -18.01 11.90
N VAL A 384 -1.20 -17.68 11.48
CA VAL A 384 -0.01 -18.49 11.75
C VAL A 384 0.93 -17.74 12.67
N GLU A 385 1.27 -18.35 13.81
CA GLU A 385 2.27 -17.82 14.73
C GLU A 385 3.62 -18.52 14.47
N LYS A 386 4.61 -17.74 14.10
CA LYS A 386 6.00 -18.23 13.91
C LYS A 386 6.98 -17.06 13.93
N GLU A 387 8.22 -17.33 14.28
CA GLU A 387 9.29 -16.35 14.14
C GLU A 387 9.49 -15.99 12.66
N ILE A 388 9.52 -14.70 12.34
CA ILE A 388 9.74 -14.16 10.99
C ILE A 388 11.03 -13.35 11.02
N LYS A 389 12.08 -13.87 10.40
CA LYS A 389 13.36 -13.18 10.24
C LYS A 389 13.43 -12.41 8.94
N CYS A 390 12.74 -12.91 7.93
CA CYS A 390 12.71 -12.32 6.60
C CYS A 390 11.33 -12.49 5.96
N ALA A 391 10.83 -11.42 5.34
CA ALA A 391 9.55 -11.41 4.66
C ALA A 391 9.58 -10.57 3.39
N LEU A 392 8.73 -10.94 2.42
CA LEU A 392 8.46 -10.15 1.22
C LEU A 392 7.06 -9.52 1.28
N THR A 393 6.90 -8.39 0.62
CA THR A 393 5.59 -7.85 0.26
C THR A 393 5.58 -7.49 -1.23
N ASN A 394 4.57 -7.98 -1.94
CA ASN A 394 4.45 -7.86 -3.40
C ASN A 394 3.36 -6.87 -3.79
N SER A 395 3.59 -6.13 -4.84
CA SER A 395 2.55 -5.34 -5.51
C SER A 395 2.65 -5.51 -7.03
N LEU A 396 1.53 -5.83 -7.65
CA LEU A 396 1.39 -5.99 -9.09
C LEU A 396 0.40 -4.94 -9.59
N GLY A 397 0.77 -4.16 -10.61
CA GLY A 397 -0.04 -3.02 -11.06
C GLY A 397 -0.40 -3.09 -12.53
N PHE A 398 -1.52 -2.49 -12.90
CA PHE A 398 -1.86 -2.26 -14.30
C PHE A 398 -0.71 -1.59 -15.03
N GLY A 399 -0.50 -1.97 -16.31
CA GLY A 399 0.70 -1.62 -17.07
C GLY A 399 1.84 -2.63 -16.90
N GLY A 400 1.61 -3.73 -16.16
CA GLY A 400 2.61 -4.77 -15.89
C GLY A 400 3.69 -4.34 -14.89
N HIS A 401 3.37 -3.41 -13.99
CA HIS A 401 4.29 -3.00 -12.94
C HIS A 401 4.35 -4.04 -11.83
N ASN A 402 5.54 -4.56 -11.56
CA ASN A 402 5.79 -5.49 -10.45
C ASN A 402 6.80 -4.86 -9.50
N ALA A 403 6.51 -4.89 -8.21
CA ALA A 403 7.39 -4.39 -7.17
C ALA A 403 7.35 -5.27 -5.93
N THR A 404 8.52 -5.55 -5.37
CA THR A 404 8.70 -6.36 -4.15
C THR A 404 9.65 -5.65 -3.20
N LEU A 405 9.28 -5.56 -1.93
CA LEU A 405 10.17 -5.16 -0.84
C LEU A 405 10.57 -6.38 -0.02
N LEU A 406 11.84 -6.46 0.35
CA LEU A 406 12.37 -7.42 1.29
C LEU A 406 12.62 -6.73 2.63
N LEU A 407 12.00 -7.26 3.66
CA LEU A 407 12.11 -6.79 5.04
C LEU A 407 12.80 -7.84 5.91
N LYS A 408 13.74 -7.41 6.75
CA LYS A 408 14.43 -8.26 7.71
C LYS A 408 14.17 -7.80 9.14
N LYS A 409 14.08 -8.76 10.05
CA LYS A 409 14.10 -8.47 11.48
C LYS A 409 15.41 -7.76 11.83
N TYR A 410 15.31 -6.64 12.52
CA TYR A 410 16.50 -5.96 13.00
C TYR A 410 16.98 -6.59 14.31
N GLU A 411 18.23 -7.01 14.33
CA GLU A 411 18.83 -7.72 15.47
C GLU A 411 19.91 -6.89 16.22
N GLY A 412 20.00 -5.57 15.94
CA GLY A 412 20.94 -4.68 16.61
C GLY A 412 22.15 -4.26 15.79
#